data_216bfecd618e46fd8778595351e7bb1b
#
_entry.id   216bfecd618e46fd8778595351e7bb1b
#
_cell.length_a   1.000
_cell.length_b   1.000
_cell.length_c   1.000
_cell.angle_alpha   90.00
_cell.angle_beta   90.00
_cell.angle_gamma   90.00
#
_symmetry.space_group_name_H-M   'P 1'
#
loop_
_entity.id
_entity.type
_entity.pdbx_description
1 polymer ?
#
loop_
_entity_poly.entity_id
_entity_poly.type
_entity_poly.pdbx_seq_one_letter_code
_entity_poly.pdbx_strand_id
1 'polypeptide(L)'
;MHMTEDAKRIIDDSIRAVLPDAAVYRALEGRRFDRPVTVIAIGKAAWRMANAAAKALGENLREGIVITKYGHSEGDIPRMTIYEAAHPIPDEAGVAATRAALALADRMTAQDEVIFLVSGGGSALFEQPLEGVTLDDCAEITRQLLACGADIVQINTIRKHLSAVKGGRFAQRCAPAHVLAIVLSDVLGDSLDSIASGPCYPDRSTCRDVEQFIERYHLVIPPHTLPALQTETPKQLHNVETQITGNVRALCDAAKASAEALGYRTLTLTTTLNCEAREAGAMLASVAREIRQSGQPLGAPCAVILGGETVVHLRGKGKGGRNQELAVAAAAGIDGLPNTLIFSVGSDGTDGPTDAAGGLVTGEFAARCREKGLSIEKTLADNDAYNLLRRTDGLIVTGPTGTNVCDLTMLLVK
;
A
#
# COMPACT_ATOMS: atom_id res chain seq x y z
N MET A 1 -10.72 -7.31 -29.70
CA MET A 1 -11.01 -8.40 -28.74
C MET A 1 -9.76 -8.88 -28.02
N HIS A 2 -8.69 -9.28 -28.69
CA HIS A 2 -7.47 -9.81 -28.02
C HIS A 2 -6.81 -8.87 -27.00
N MET A 3 -6.70 -7.55 -27.25
CA MET A 3 -5.98 -6.65 -26.33
C MET A 3 -6.68 -6.44 -24.99
N THR A 4 -8.01 -6.42 -24.97
CA THR A 4 -8.76 -6.34 -23.70
C THR A 4 -8.60 -7.62 -22.86
N GLU A 5 -8.50 -8.77 -23.51
CA GLU A 5 -8.22 -10.06 -22.85
C GLU A 5 -6.79 -10.09 -22.31
N ASP A 6 -5.81 -9.58 -23.11
CA ASP A 6 -4.42 -9.42 -22.65
C ASP A 6 -4.37 -8.50 -21.39
N ALA A 7 -5.06 -7.35 -21.44
CA ALA A 7 -5.10 -6.44 -20.29
C ALA A 7 -5.70 -7.10 -19.03
N LYS A 8 -6.80 -7.85 -19.18
CA LYS A 8 -7.41 -8.59 -18.06
C LYS A 8 -6.43 -9.61 -17.48
N ARG A 9 -5.77 -10.40 -18.33
CA ARG A 9 -4.78 -11.38 -17.88
C ARG A 9 -3.62 -10.72 -17.15
N ILE A 10 -3.08 -9.63 -17.67
CA ILE A 10 -1.99 -8.88 -17.03
C ILE A 10 -2.45 -8.36 -15.65
N ILE A 11 -3.65 -7.79 -15.55
CA ILE A 11 -4.21 -7.31 -14.28
C ILE A 11 -4.32 -8.45 -13.27
N ASP A 12 -4.93 -9.58 -13.67
CA ASP A 12 -5.14 -10.73 -12.80
C ASP A 12 -3.82 -11.34 -12.32
N ASP A 13 -2.84 -11.52 -13.21
CA ASP A 13 -1.53 -12.06 -12.88
C ASP A 13 -0.77 -11.12 -11.94
N SER A 14 -0.86 -9.80 -12.18
CA SER A 14 -0.18 -8.78 -11.38
C SER A 14 -0.73 -8.71 -9.95
N ILE A 15 -2.06 -8.66 -9.81
CA ILE A 15 -2.71 -8.63 -8.50
C ILE A 15 -2.43 -9.93 -7.73
N ARG A 16 -2.54 -11.09 -8.40
CA ARG A 16 -2.24 -12.40 -7.79
C ARG A 16 -0.83 -12.47 -7.24
N ALA A 17 0.15 -11.89 -7.94
CA ALA A 17 1.54 -11.88 -7.52
C ALA A 17 1.81 -11.07 -6.24
N VAL A 18 0.95 -10.12 -5.89
CA VAL A 18 1.10 -9.26 -4.70
C VAL A 18 0.05 -9.54 -3.62
N LEU A 19 -0.67 -10.66 -3.71
CA LEU A 19 -1.56 -11.09 -2.65
C LEU A 19 -0.78 -11.35 -1.36
N PRO A 20 -1.36 -11.08 -0.18
CA PRO A 20 -0.68 -11.21 1.10
C PRO A 20 -0.11 -12.60 1.39
N ASP A 21 -0.85 -13.64 1.01
CA ASP A 21 -0.41 -15.03 1.10
C ASP A 21 0.77 -15.35 0.17
N ALA A 22 0.70 -14.93 -1.09
CA ALA A 22 1.79 -15.09 -2.05
C ALA A 22 3.07 -14.38 -1.59
N ALA A 23 2.94 -13.19 -0.99
CA ALA A 23 4.04 -12.43 -0.42
C ALA A 23 4.75 -13.19 0.72
N VAL A 24 3.98 -13.80 1.63
CA VAL A 24 4.51 -14.59 2.75
C VAL A 24 5.18 -15.88 2.24
N TYR A 25 4.54 -16.61 1.32
CA TYR A 25 5.13 -17.85 0.77
C TYR A 25 6.47 -17.57 0.09
N ARG A 26 6.58 -16.49 -0.71
CA ARG A 26 7.88 -16.10 -1.32
C ARG A 26 8.94 -15.75 -0.29
N ALA A 27 8.59 -15.05 0.79
CA ALA A 27 9.54 -14.70 1.84
C ALA A 27 10.07 -15.92 2.59
N LEU A 28 9.25 -16.96 2.72
CA LEU A 28 9.58 -18.17 3.45
C LEU A 28 10.13 -19.29 2.56
N GLU A 29 10.09 -19.14 1.23
CA GLU A 29 10.57 -20.13 0.30
C GLU A 29 12.06 -20.44 0.51
N GLY A 30 12.38 -21.73 0.64
CA GLY A 30 13.75 -22.21 0.88
C GLY A 30 14.32 -21.91 2.26
N ARG A 31 13.62 -21.19 3.13
CA ARG A 31 14.04 -20.97 4.52
C ARG A 31 13.80 -22.23 5.36
N ARG A 32 14.76 -22.52 6.22
CA ARG A 32 14.65 -23.57 7.24
C ARG A 32 14.71 -22.93 8.61
N PHE A 33 13.81 -23.33 9.46
CA PHE A 33 13.75 -22.90 10.85
C PHE A 33 14.10 -24.11 11.74
N ASP A 34 15.28 -24.08 12.33
CA ASP A 34 15.74 -25.14 13.23
C ASP A 34 15.15 -24.99 14.66
N ARG A 35 14.39 -23.93 14.88
CA ARG A 35 13.79 -23.55 16.16
C ARG A 35 12.31 -23.21 15.98
N PRO A 36 11.51 -23.37 17.05
CA PRO A 36 10.11 -22.91 17.02
C PRO A 36 10.01 -21.40 16.76
N VAL A 37 9.09 -21.02 15.88
CA VAL A 37 8.89 -19.65 15.43
C VAL A 37 7.67 -19.04 16.09
N THR A 38 7.80 -17.82 16.58
CA THR A 38 6.67 -16.99 17.00
C THR A 38 6.27 -16.03 15.87
N VAL A 39 4.99 -15.94 15.56
CA VAL A 39 4.47 -15.05 14.50
C VAL A 39 3.68 -13.91 15.12
N ILE A 40 4.00 -12.67 14.74
CA ILE A 40 3.21 -11.50 15.10
C ILE A 40 2.84 -10.79 13.80
N ALA A 41 1.54 -10.66 13.54
CA ALA A 41 1.02 -10.10 12.30
C ALA A 41 0.17 -8.86 12.58
N ILE A 42 0.43 -7.75 11.88
CA ILE A 42 -0.27 -6.48 12.07
C ILE A 42 -0.75 -5.87 10.74
N GLY A 43 -1.88 -5.21 10.79
CA GLY A 43 -2.43 -4.50 9.63
C GLY A 43 -3.70 -5.12 9.05
N LYS A 44 -4.24 -4.51 8.01
CA LYS A 44 -5.51 -4.95 7.40
C LYS A 44 -5.45 -6.35 6.79
N ALA A 45 -4.28 -6.76 6.27
CA ALA A 45 -4.06 -8.09 5.70
C ALA A 45 -3.40 -9.07 6.69
N ALA A 46 -3.29 -8.69 7.98
CA ALA A 46 -2.57 -9.47 8.99
C ALA A 46 -3.11 -10.89 9.12
N TRP A 47 -4.43 -11.09 9.07
CA TRP A 47 -5.03 -12.42 9.15
C TRP A 47 -4.57 -13.32 7.98
N ARG A 48 -4.66 -12.82 6.75
CA ARG A 48 -4.25 -13.59 5.56
C ARG A 48 -2.77 -13.92 5.56
N MET A 49 -1.92 -12.94 5.92
CA MET A 49 -0.47 -13.15 6.05
C MET A 49 -0.15 -14.18 7.14
N ALA A 50 -0.80 -14.10 8.31
CA ALA A 50 -0.61 -15.02 9.41
C ALA A 50 -1.07 -16.45 9.07
N ASN A 51 -2.20 -16.59 8.40
CA ASN A 51 -2.70 -17.88 7.93
C ASN A 51 -1.74 -18.54 6.92
N ALA A 52 -1.16 -17.76 6.02
CA ALA A 52 -0.13 -18.23 5.10
C ALA A 52 1.15 -18.66 5.83
N ALA A 53 1.61 -17.85 6.81
CA ALA A 53 2.77 -18.19 7.63
C ALA A 53 2.53 -19.47 8.46
N ALA A 54 1.35 -19.62 9.07
CA ALA A 54 0.99 -20.81 9.82
C ALA A 54 1.04 -22.09 8.96
N LYS A 55 0.51 -22.00 7.74
CA LYS A 55 0.56 -23.11 6.77
C LYS A 55 1.99 -23.44 6.32
N ALA A 56 2.82 -22.41 6.07
CA ALA A 56 4.20 -22.60 5.65
C ALA A 56 5.09 -23.17 6.76
N LEU A 57 4.88 -22.73 8.00
CA LEU A 57 5.67 -23.17 9.16
C LEU A 57 5.25 -24.55 9.71
N GLY A 58 3.96 -24.89 9.60
CA GLY A 58 3.44 -26.15 10.12
C GLY A 58 3.78 -26.34 11.60
N GLU A 59 4.45 -27.44 11.93
CA GLU A 59 4.84 -27.77 13.32
C GLU A 59 5.91 -26.82 13.90
N ASN A 60 6.66 -26.07 13.07
CA ASN A 60 7.61 -25.08 13.54
C ASN A 60 6.94 -23.82 14.12
N LEU A 61 5.65 -23.61 13.87
CA LEU A 61 4.90 -22.55 14.52
C LEU A 61 4.66 -22.87 15.99
N ARG A 62 5.22 -22.07 16.90
CA ARG A 62 5.02 -22.21 18.34
C ARG A 62 3.71 -21.55 18.78
N GLU A 63 3.61 -20.26 18.56
CA GLU A 63 2.46 -19.43 18.93
C GLU A 63 2.46 -18.16 18.08
N GLY A 64 1.36 -17.43 18.06
CA GLY A 64 1.30 -16.16 17.36
C GLY A 64 0.20 -15.23 17.82
N ILE A 65 0.34 -13.97 17.42
CA ILE A 65 -0.66 -12.92 17.60
C ILE A 65 -0.95 -12.27 16.25
N VAL A 66 -2.24 -12.10 15.98
CA VAL A 66 -2.75 -11.38 14.81
C VAL A 66 -3.53 -10.17 15.30
N ILE A 67 -3.18 -8.97 14.81
CA ILE A 67 -3.89 -7.73 15.10
C ILE A 67 -4.38 -7.14 13.77
N THR A 68 -5.67 -7.24 13.53
CA THR A 68 -6.28 -6.81 12.28
C THR A 68 -7.45 -5.84 12.52
N LYS A 69 -7.96 -5.24 11.45
CA LYS A 69 -9.12 -4.35 11.53
C LYS A 69 -10.40 -5.15 11.80
N TYR A 70 -11.35 -4.57 12.51
CA TYR A 70 -12.68 -5.13 12.69
C TYR A 70 -13.28 -5.64 11.37
N GLY A 71 -13.77 -6.91 11.40
CA GLY A 71 -14.37 -7.58 10.25
C GLY A 71 -13.36 -8.06 9.19
N HIS A 72 -12.05 -8.06 9.49
CA HIS A 72 -11.02 -8.58 8.59
C HIS A 72 -10.47 -9.95 9.01
N SER A 73 -10.95 -10.51 10.10
CA SER A 73 -10.69 -11.90 10.47
C SER A 73 -11.58 -12.83 9.67
N GLU A 74 -11.03 -13.95 9.17
CA GLU A 74 -11.76 -14.99 8.43
C GLU A 74 -11.88 -16.29 9.26
N GLY A 75 -11.69 -16.21 10.59
CA GLY A 75 -11.81 -17.32 11.52
C GLY A 75 -10.51 -17.65 12.26
N ASP A 76 -10.49 -18.80 12.94
CA ASP A 76 -9.36 -19.20 13.79
C ASP A 76 -8.16 -19.67 12.97
N ILE A 77 -6.95 -19.37 13.46
CA ILE A 77 -5.68 -19.90 12.95
C ILE A 77 -5.04 -20.73 14.08
N PRO A 78 -4.69 -22.00 13.84
CA PRO A 78 -4.10 -22.84 14.88
C PRO A 78 -2.89 -22.20 15.55
N ARG A 79 -2.80 -22.25 16.88
CA ARG A 79 -1.73 -21.70 17.71
C ARG A 79 -1.60 -20.17 17.63
N MET A 80 -2.60 -19.45 17.12
CA MET A 80 -2.59 -17.99 17.07
C MET A 80 -3.78 -17.40 17.81
N THR A 81 -3.55 -16.28 18.50
CA THR A 81 -4.61 -15.46 19.09
C THR A 81 -4.91 -14.30 18.17
N ILE A 82 -6.16 -14.11 17.80
CA ILE A 82 -6.61 -13.10 16.87
C ILE A 82 -7.30 -11.98 17.63
N TYR A 83 -6.87 -10.75 17.36
CA TYR A 83 -7.45 -9.52 17.87
C TYR A 83 -7.94 -8.67 16.70
N GLU A 84 -9.11 -8.07 16.87
CA GLU A 84 -9.62 -7.05 15.97
C GLU A 84 -9.65 -5.70 16.67
N ALA A 85 -9.33 -4.63 15.95
CA ALA A 85 -9.20 -3.27 16.48
C ALA A 85 -9.65 -2.21 15.46
N ALA A 86 -9.78 -0.97 15.91
CA ALA A 86 -10.19 0.14 15.07
C ALA A 86 -9.08 0.63 14.13
N HIS A 87 -9.49 1.08 12.97
CA HIS A 87 -8.67 1.76 11.96
C HIS A 87 -9.56 2.75 11.20
N PRO A 88 -9.14 4.01 10.92
CA PRO A 88 -7.76 4.54 11.01
C PRO A 88 -7.35 5.13 12.37
N ILE A 89 -8.25 5.23 13.33
CA ILE A 89 -7.98 5.77 14.66
C ILE A 89 -7.76 4.60 15.61
N PRO A 90 -6.63 4.56 16.37
CA PRO A 90 -6.40 3.53 17.37
C PRO A 90 -7.47 3.52 18.48
N ASP A 91 -7.76 2.33 19.02
CA ASP A 91 -8.67 2.14 20.16
C ASP A 91 -8.03 1.29 21.27
N GLU A 92 -8.73 1.17 22.39
CA GLU A 92 -8.27 0.36 23.53
C GLU A 92 -8.13 -1.15 23.21
N ALA A 93 -8.89 -1.65 22.24
CA ALA A 93 -8.74 -3.04 21.78
C ALA A 93 -7.40 -3.25 21.09
N GLY A 94 -6.96 -2.29 20.26
CA GLY A 94 -5.64 -2.29 19.63
C GLY A 94 -4.52 -2.19 20.66
N VAL A 95 -4.68 -1.34 21.68
CA VAL A 95 -3.71 -1.23 22.78
C VAL A 95 -3.62 -2.54 23.56
N ALA A 96 -4.73 -3.17 23.89
CA ALA A 96 -4.74 -4.46 24.60
C ALA A 96 -4.05 -5.57 23.78
N ALA A 97 -4.32 -5.62 22.47
CA ALA A 97 -3.69 -6.55 21.55
C ALA A 97 -2.16 -6.30 21.43
N THR A 98 -1.77 -5.04 21.37
CA THR A 98 -0.34 -4.64 21.33
C THR A 98 0.37 -5.00 22.61
N ARG A 99 -0.26 -4.84 23.78
CA ARG A 99 0.27 -5.31 25.08
C ARG A 99 0.50 -6.82 25.11
N ALA A 100 -0.43 -7.59 24.54
CA ALA A 100 -0.25 -9.04 24.42
C ALA A 100 0.96 -9.38 23.53
N ALA A 101 1.17 -8.67 22.41
CA ALA A 101 2.34 -8.85 21.56
C ALA A 101 3.65 -8.44 22.27
N LEU A 102 3.64 -7.36 23.05
CA LEU A 102 4.79 -6.95 23.86
C LEU A 102 5.10 -7.95 24.96
N ALA A 103 4.09 -8.53 25.60
CA ALA A 103 4.29 -9.60 26.60
C ALA A 103 4.90 -10.88 25.98
N LEU A 104 4.62 -11.17 24.70
CA LEU A 104 5.35 -12.20 23.95
C LEU A 104 6.80 -11.79 23.74
N ALA A 105 7.06 -10.56 23.27
CA ALA A 105 8.40 -10.05 23.03
C ALA A 105 9.28 -10.10 24.29
N ASP A 106 8.72 -9.76 25.44
CA ASP A 106 9.45 -9.78 26.75
C ASP A 106 9.94 -11.15 27.19
N ARG A 107 9.38 -12.24 26.63
CA ARG A 107 9.77 -13.62 26.94
C ARG A 107 10.81 -14.19 25.98
N MET A 108 11.17 -13.43 24.93
CA MET A 108 12.08 -13.89 23.89
C MET A 108 13.52 -13.98 24.38
N THR A 109 14.22 -14.97 23.88
CA THR A 109 15.63 -15.26 24.16
C THR A 109 16.43 -15.33 22.86
N ALA A 110 17.75 -15.42 22.93
CA ALA A 110 18.62 -15.63 21.77
C ALA A 110 18.32 -16.94 20.99
N GLN A 111 17.51 -17.82 21.57
CA GLN A 111 17.12 -19.10 20.96
C GLN A 111 15.77 -18.99 20.22
N ASP A 112 15.13 -17.83 20.27
CA ASP A 112 13.82 -17.62 19.64
C ASP A 112 13.95 -16.93 18.29
N GLU A 113 13.03 -17.30 17.39
CA GLU A 113 12.86 -16.69 16.06
C GLU A 113 11.49 -16.04 15.99
N VAL A 114 11.45 -14.80 15.57
CA VAL A 114 10.19 -14.05 15.40
C VAL A 114 9.97 -13.72 13.94
N ILE A 115 8.82 -14.06 13.38
CA ILE A 115 8.35 -13.55 12.10
C ILE A 115 7.35 -12.44 12.38
N PHE A 116 7.71 -11.22 11.97
CA PHE A 116 6.87 -10.03 12.08
C PHE A 116 6.28 -9.66 10.74
N LEU A 117 4.96 -9.86 10.58
CA LEU A 117 4.22 -9.62 9.34
C LEU A 117 3.54 -8.26 9.39
N VAL A 118 3.84 -7.41 8.41
CA VAL A 118 3.34 -6.03 8.38
C VAL A 118 2.59 -5.76 7.09
N SER A 119 1.40 -5.19 7.21
CA SER A 119 0.61 -4.68 6.09
C SER A 119 0.03 -3.31 6.39
N GLY A 120 -0.58 -2.67 5.38
CA GLY A 120 -1.20 -1.36 5.50
C GLY A 120 -2.16 -1.23 6.69
N GLY A 121 -2.16 -0.06 7.32
CA GLY A 121 -2.95 0.22 8.52
C GLY A 121 -2.28 -0.14 9.85
N GLY A 122 -1.10 -0.76 9.84
CA GLY A 122 -0.37 -1.15 11.05
C GLY A 122 -0.08 -0.01 12.02
N SER A 123 0.08 1.23 11.54
CA SER A 123 0.30 2.40 12.43
C SER A 123 -0.81 2.66 13.44
N ALA A 124 -2.07 2.33 13.09
CA ALA A 124 -3.21 2.47 14.00
C ALA A 124 -3.47 1.19 14.79
N LEU A 125 -3.36 0.04 14.13
CA LEU A 125 -3.69 -1.25 14.71
C LEU A 125 -2.65 -1.75 15.72
N PHE A 126 -1.39 -1.31 15.59
CA PHE A 126 -0.28 -1.66 16.48
C PHE A 126 0.24 -0.41 17.19
N GLU A 127 -0.47 -0.04 18.26
CA GLU A 127 -0.15 1.14 19.08
C GLU A 127 -0.17 0.79 20.57
N GLN A 128 0.86 1.21 21.25
CA GLN A 128 0.95 1.28 22.71
C GLN A 128 1.64 2.60 23.05
N PRO A 129 0.93 3.58 23.61
CA PRO A 129 1.57 4.79 24.12
C PRO A 129 2.64 4.46 25.16
N LEU A 130 3.70 5.28 25.23
CA LEU A 130 4.70 5.19 26.29
C LEU A 130 4.07 5.48 27.67
N GLU A 131 4.76 5.09 28.72
CA GLU A 131 4.34 5.36 30.08
C GLU A 131 4.09 6.86 30.30
N GLY A 132 2.95 7.20 30.89
CA GLY A 132 2.52 8.57 31.10
C GLY A 132 1.84 9.22 29.91
N VAL A 133 1.73 8.55 28.76
CA VAL A 133 1.01 9.03 27.56
C VAL A 133 -0.28 8.25 27.38
N THR A 134 -1.37 8.93 27.03
CA THR A 134 -2.66 8.31 26.73
C THR A 134 -2.91 8.26 25.21
N LEU A 135 -3.89 7.45 24.77
CA LEU A 135 -4.37 7.48 23.39
C LEU A 135 -4.95 8.84 22.99
N ASP A 136 -5.64 9.50 23.93
CA ASP A 136 -6.21 10.81 23.69
C ASP A 136 -5.11 11.87 23.47
N ASP A 137 -3.99 11.81 24.20
CA ASP A 137 -2.84 12.68 23.94
C ASP A 137 -2.27 12.46 22.52
N CYS A 138 -2.10 11.20 22.12
CA CYS A 138 -1.63 10.86 20.77
C CYS A 138 -2.60 11.36 19.69
N ALA A 139 -3.91 11.21 19.91
CA ALA A 139 -4.94 11.66 18.98
C ALA A 139 -4.96 13.19 18.89
N GLU A 140 -4.92 13.90 20.02
CA GLU A 140 -4.95 15.35 20.05
C GLU A 140 -3.71 15.97 19.39
N ILE A 141 -2.51 15.48 19.70
CA ILE A 141 -1.28 15.96 19.08
C ILE A 141 -1.30 15.69 17.56
N THR A 142 -1.77 14.50 17.14
CA THR A 142 -1.91 14.16 15.71
C THR A 142 -2.92 15.11 15.04
N ARG A 143 -4.04 15.44 15.69
CA ARG A 143 -5.05 16.36 15.18
C ARG A 143 -4.48 17.78 14.97
N GLN A 144 -3.68 18.27 15.91
CA GLN A 144 -3.00 19.56 15.77
C GLN A 144 -2.04 19.56 14.57
N LEU A 145 -1.23 18.53 14.41
CA LEU A 145 -0.30 18.39 13.29
C LEU A 145 -1.02 18.40 11.93
N LEU A 146 -2.11 17.65 11.82
CA LEU A 146 -2.94 17.65 10.60
C LEU A 146 -3.54 19.02 10.32
N ALA A 147 -4.06 19.70 11.35
CA ALA A 147 -4.64 21.03 11.21
C ALA A 147 -3.62 22.11 10.81
N CYS A 148 -2.36 21.96 11.20
CA CYS A 148 -1.27 22.86 10.81
C CYS A 148 -0.64 22.52 9.43
N GLY A 149 -1.10 21.48 8.75
CA GLY A 149 -0.57 21.06 7.45
C GLY A 149 0.81 20.40 7.51
N ALA A 150 1.15 19.77 8.65
CA ALA A 150 2.36 18.96 8.77
C ALA A 150 2.31 17.77 7.78
N ASP A 151 3.43 17.47 7.17
CA ASP A 151 3.55 16.31 6.29
C ASP A 151 3.62 14.99 7.08
N ILE A 152 3.47 13.87 6.37
CA ILE A 152 3.42 12.54 6.99
C ILE A 152 4.72 12.17 7.72
N VAL A 153 5.87 12.67 7.27
CA VAL A 153 7.17 12.41 7.90
C VAL A 153 7.22 13.11 9.25
N GLN A 154 6.79 14.37 9.32
CA GLN A 154 6.73 15.18 10.54
C GLN A 154 5.73 14.60 11.56
N ILE A 155 4.55 14.18 11.08
CA ILE A 155 3.55 13.51 11.91
C ILE A 155 4.14 12.20 12.49
N ASN A 156 4.75 11.37 11.66
CA ASN A 156 5.34 10.12 12.11
C ASN A 156 6.52 10.33 13.06
N THR A 157 7.32 11.38 12.89
CA THR A 157 8.39 11.73 13.83
C THR A 157 7.86 11.87 15.25
N ILE A 158 6.82 12.68 15.45
CA ILE A 158 6.24 12.86 16.79
C ILE A 158 5.56 11.57 17.30
N ARG A 159 4.81 10.87 16.44
CA ARG A 159 4.14 9.61 16.81
C ARG A 159 5.10 8.51 17.25
N LYS A 160 6.28 8.42 16.62
CA LYS A 160 7.32 7.45 17.01
C LYS A 160 7.84 7.71 18.43
N HIS A 161 7.99 8.98 18.82
CA HIS A 161 8.47 9.35 20.16
C HIS A 161 7.41 9.16 21.26
N LEU A 162 6.12 9.13 20.92
CA LEU A 162 5.03 8.86 21.86
C LEU A 162 4.71 7.36 22.04
N SER A 163 5.24 6.48 21.18
CA SER A 163 4.85 5.07 21.09
C SER A 163 5.91 4.11 21.64
N ALA A 164 5.48 3.07 22.34
CA ALA A 164 6.33 2.00 22.85
C ALA A 164 6.69 0.93 21.80
N VAL A 165 6.11 1.00 20.60
CA VAL A 165 6.30 -0.02 19.55
C VAL A 165 6.86 0.54 18.24
N LYS A 166 6.70 1.84 17.97
CA LYS A 166 7.16 2.48 16.73
C LYS A 166 8.64 2.83 16.76
N GLY A 167 9.20 3.21 15.60
CA GLY A 167 10.58 3.69 15.48
C GLY A 167 11.62 2.68 15.97
N GLY A 168 11.44 1.39 15.70
CA GLY A 168 12.36 0.33 16.08
C GLY A 168 12.18 -0.25 17.48
N ARG A 169 11.32 0.36 18.31
CA ARG A 169 11.17 -0.06 19.73
C ARG A 169 10.63 -1.48 19.88
N PHE A 170 9.73 -1.92 18.99
CA PHE A 170 9.23 -3.29 19.03
C PHE A 170 10.36 -4.31 18.79
N ALA A 171 11.14 -4.14 17.74
CA ALA A 171 12.25 -5.04 17.46
C ALA A 171 13.34 -4.99 18.52
N GLN A 172 13.62 -3.80 19.08
CA GLN A 172 14.54 -3.68 20.23
C GLN A 172 14.06 -4.49 21.43
N ARG A 173 12.73 -4.50 21.67
CA ARG A 173 12.14 -5.27 22.78
C ARG A 173 12.16 -6.78 22.53
N CYS A 174 12.15 -7.23 21.29
CA CYS A 174 12.35 -8.64 20.94
C CYS A 174 13.80 -9.12 21.18
N ALA A 175 14.78 -8.20 21.27
CA ALA A 175 16.17 -8.59 21.45
C ALA A 175 16.37 -9.39 22.77
N PRO A 176 17.18 -10.46 22.76
CA PRO A 176 18.15 -10.86 21.73
C PRO A 176 17.61 -11.82 20.64
N ALA A 177 16.32 -12.07 20.55
CA ALA A 177 15.74 -12.90 19.49
C ALA A 177 15.94 -12.27 18.11
N HIS A 178 16.10 -13.10 17.08
CA HIS A 178 16.11 -12.66 15.68
C HIS A 178 14.68 -12.36 15.20
N VAL A 179 14.53 -11.28 14.45
CA VAL A 179 13.24 -10.84 13.88
C VAL A 179 13.34 -10.82 12.35
N LEU A 180 12.58 -11.67 11.69
CA LEU A 180 12.33 -11.58 10.25
C LEU A 180 11.08 -10.74 10.02
N ALA A 181 11.24 -9.50 9.58
CA ALA A 181 10.15 -8.61 9.23
C ALA A 181 9.77 -8.78 7.75
N ILE A 182 8.56 -9.28 7.48
CA ILE A 182 8.00 -9.44 6.13
C ILE A 182 6.96 -8.34 5.91
N VAL A 183 7.22 -7.46 4.95
CA VAL A 183 6.47 -6.23 4.75
C VAL A 183 5.72 -6.26 3.42
N LEU A 184 4.41 -6.04 3.48
CA LEU A 184 3.56 -5.69 2.36
C LEU A 184 3.36 -4.17 2.38
N SER A 185 4.03 -3.46 1.45
CA SER A 185 4.12 -2.00 1.46
C SER A 185 3.05 -1.36 0.58
N ASP A 186 2.30 -0.42 1.15
CA ASP A 186 1.41 0.51 0.46
C ASP A 186 2.03 1.92 0.35
N VAL A 187 3.31 2.08 0.70
CA VAL A 187 4.02 3.36 0.71
C VAL A 187 4.90 3.49 -0.52
N LEU A 188 4.74 4.56 -1.29
CA LEU A 188 5.59 4.85 -2.44
C LEU A 188 7.05 5.01 -2.03
N GLY A 189 7.94 4.31 -2.75
CA GLY A 189 9.38 4.34 -2.47
C GLY A 189 9.80 3.47 -1.29
N ASP A 190 8.88 2.65 -0.72
CA ASP A 190 9.15 1.65 0.32
C ASP A 190 9.91 2.21 1.54
N SER A 191 9.51 3.40 1.99
CA SER A 191 10.12 4.02 3.17
C SER A 191 9.78 3.20 4.43
N LEU A 192 10.67 2.27 4.80
CA LEU A 192 10.48 1.32 5.91
C LEU A 192 10.21 2.00 7.25
N ASP A 193 10.73 3.21 7.44
CA ASP A 193 10.48 4.04 8.63
C ASP A 193 9.07 4.65 8.66
N SER A 194 8.38 4.67 7.52
CA SER A 194 7.00 5.14 7.38
C SER A 194 5.98 4.00 7.45
N ILE A 195 6.34 2.79 6.97
CA ILE A 195 5.45 1.63 6.98
C ILE A 195 5.16 1.21 8.43
N ALA A 196 3.89 1.25 8.82
CA ALA A 196 3.42 1.06 10.20
C ALA A 196 4.18 1.95 11.23
N SER A 197 4.80 3.06 10.80
CA SER A 197 5.71 3.91 11.56
C SER A 197 6.95 3.16 12.09
N GLY A 198 7.42 2.16 11.37
CA GLY A 198 8.71 1.48 11.56
C GLY A 198 8.89 0.67 12.83
N PRO A 199 8.03 -0.29 13.22
CA PRO A 199 8.23 -1.07 14.46
C PRO A 199 9.53 -1.86 14.51
N CYS A 200 9.99 -2.32 13.34
CA CYS A 200 11.23 -3.10 13.18
C CYS A 200 12.28 -2.37 12.33
N TYR A 201 12.23 -1.03 12.30
CA TYR A 201 13.18 -0.23 11.52
C TYR A 201 13.78 0.88 12.37
N PRO A 202 15.11 1.12 12.31
CA PRO A 202 15.75 2.20 13.05
C PRO A 202 15.18 3.56 12.68
N ASP A 203 14.92 4.39 13.68
CA ASP A 203 14.40 5.74 13.45
C ASP A 203 15.54 6.75 13.25
N ARG A 204 15.49 7.49 12.15
CA ARG A 204 16.46 8.54 11.85
C ARG A 204 16.12 9.87 12.51
N SER A 205 14.85 10.08 12.88
CA SER A 205 14.42 11.30 13.57
C SER A 205 14.96 11.36 15.00
N THR A 206 15.11 12.56 15.53
CA THR A 206 15.70 12.81 16.85
C THR A 206 14.75 13.60 17.73
N CYS A 207 14.99 13.63 19.05
CA CYS A 207 14.28 14.52 19.96
C CYS A 207 14.40 16.01 19.53
N ARG A 208 15.52 16.39 18.91
CA ARG A 208 15.68 17.75 18.38
C ARG A 208 14.72 18.06 17.23
N ASP A 209 14.47 17.08 16.34
CA ASP A 209 13.47 17.24 15.28
C ASP A 209 12.07 17.41 15.88
N VAL A 210 11.76 16.64 16.92
CA VAL A 210 10.48 16.78 17.67
C VAL A 210 10.34 18.19 18.25
N GLU A 211 11.37 18.71 18.94
CA GLU A 211 11.37 20.07 19.49
C GLU A 211 11.16 21.11 18.38
N GLN A 212 11.86 20.99 17.26
CA GLN A 212 11.69 21.90 16.12
C GLN A 212 10.27 21.89 15.55
N PHE A 213 9.62 20.73 15.48
CA PHE A 213 8.25 20.64 14.98
C PHE A 213 7.24 21.19 15.99
N ILE A 214 7.44 20.98 17.30
CA ILE A 214 6.63 21.59 18.35
C ILE A 214 6.69 23.13 18.25
N GLU A 215 7.88 23.69 18.12
CA GLU A 215 8.07 25.15 17.98
C GLU A 215 7.49 25.66 16.66
N ARG A 216 7.79 25.02 15.54
CA ARG A 216 7.36 25.43 14.20
C ARG A 216 5.86 25.49 14.04
N TYR A 217 5.15 24.50 14.60
CA TYR A 217 3.70 24.38 14.48
C TYR A 217 2.96 24.89 15.71
N HIS A 218 3.68 25.46 16.69
CA HIS A 218 3.11 25.96 17.95
C HIS A 218 2.19 24.94 18.62
N LEU A 219 2.64 23.67 18.67
CA LEU A 219 1.83 22.59 19.23
C LEU A 219 1.64 22.76 20.74
N VAL A 220 0.42 22.56 21.20
CA VAL A 220 0.11 22.52 22.62
C VAL A 220 0.36 21.10 23.13
N ILE A 221 1.46 20.92 23.83
CA ILE A 221 1.91 19.61 24.33
C ILE A 221 1.52 19.49 25.82
N PRO A 222 0.76 18.45 26.20
CA PRO A 222 0.48 18.18 27.61
C PRO A 222 1.79 17.94 28.38
N PRO A 223 2.03 18.61 29.52
CA PRO A 223 3.32 18.53 30.24
C PRO A 223 3.75 17.11 30.63
N HIS A 224 2.80 16.22 30.91
CA HIS A 224 3.06 14.83 31.27
C HIS A 224 3.59 13.98 30.11
N THR A 225 3.43 14.42 28.85
CA THR A 225 3.95 13.71 27.67
C THR A 225 5.38 14.12 27.28
N LEU A 226 5.90 15.21 27.85
CA LEU A 226 7.24 15.73 27.54
C LEU A 226 8.36 14.71 27.76
N PRO A 227 8.38 13.92 28.86
CA PRO A 227 9.43 12.90 29.05
C PRO A 227 9.48 11.86 27.90
N ALA A 228 8.31 11.48 27.34
CA ALA A 228 8.25 10.58 26.21
C ALA A 228 8.84 11.22 24.94
N LEU A 229 8.49 12.48 24.65
CA LEU A 229 9.00 13.24 23.49
C LEU A 229 10.50 13.51 23.56
N GLN A 230 11.08 13.56 24.77
CA GLN A 230 12.52 13.74 25.03
C GLN A 230 13.29 12.41 25.09
N THR A 231 12.62 11.28 24.90
CA THR A 231 13.24 9.96 24.89
C THR A 231 13.56 9.53 23.47
N GLU A 232 14.86 9.36 23.15
CA GLU A 232 15.30 8.94 21.83
C GLU A 232 14.76 7.56 21.43
N THR A 233 14.47 7.42 20.15
CA THR A 233 14.13 6.16 19.50
C THR A 233 15.39 5.37 19.15
N PRO A 234 15.33 4.04 18.97
CA PRO A 234 16.46 3.23 18.51
C PRO A 234 17.04 3.70 17.18
N LYS A 235 18.35 3.99 17.15
CA LYS A 235 19.06 4.44 15.94
C LYS A 235 19.73 3.29 15.20
N GLN A 236 19.87 2.13 15.84
CA GLN A 236 20.42 0.91 15.26
C GLN A 236 19.66 -0.30 15.81
N LEU A 237 19.49 -1.30 14.97
CA LEU A 237 18.93 -2.61 15.29
C LEU A 237 19.85 -3.67 14.72
N HIS A 238 20.22 -4.67 15.52
CA HIS A 238 21.17 -5.71 15.11
C HIS A 238 20.53 -7.11 15.00
N ASN A 239 19.25 -7.20 15.35
CA ASN A 239 18.49 -8.44 15.43
C ASN A 239 17.39 -8.52 14.38
N VAL A 240 17.38 -7.67 13.34
CA VAL A 240 16.30 -7.58 12.34
C VAL A 240 16.83 -7.85 10.95
N GLU A 241 16.17 -8.76 10.24
CA GLU A 241 16.19 -8.89 8.80
C GLU A 241 14.85 -8.40 8.23
N THR A 242 14.85 -7.51 7.24
CA THR A 242 13.62 -7.00 6.62
C THR A 242 13.53 -7.43 5.17
N GLN A 243 12.36 -7.96 4.78
CA GLN A 243 12.01 -8.29 3.41
C GLN A 243 10.73 -7.59 2.99
N ILE A 244 10.80 -6.79 1.93
CA ILE A 244 9.63 -6.23 1.26
C ILE A 244 9.22 -7.22 0.17
N THR A 245 8.06 -7.85 0.34
CA THR A 245 7.62 -8.96 -0.52
C THR A 245 6.41 -8.63 -1.38
N GLY A 246 5.72 -7.53 -1.09
CA GLY A 246 4.65 -6.99 -1.90
C GLY A 246 4.70 -5.46 -1.86
N ASN A 247 4.88 -4.85 -3.03
CA ASN A 247 4.89 -3.41 -3.22
C ASN A 247 4.52 -3.09 -4.68
N VAL A 248 4.44 -1.81 -5.01
CA VAL A 248 4.13 -1.35 -6.36
C VAL A 248 5.17 -1.84 -7.39
N ARG A 249 6.44 -1.99 -7.01
CA ARG A 249 7.47 -2.55 -7.90
C ARG A 249 7.20 -4.01 -8.23
N ALA A 250 6.87 -4.84 -7.24
CA ALA A 250 6.51 -6.24 -7.46
C ALA A 250 5.25 -6.37 -8.33
N LEU A 251 4.27 -5.47 -8.16
CA LEU A 251 3.08 -5.38 -9.02
C LEU A 251 3.47 -5.09 -10.48
N CYS A 252 4.34 -4.11 -10.71
CA CYS A 252 4.85 -3.76 -12.04
C CYS A 252 5.71 -4.87 -12.67
N ASP A 253 6.56 -5.53 -11.87
CA ASP A 253 7.41 -6.63 -12.35
C ASP A 253 6.56 -7.84 -12.76
N ALA A 254 5.49 -8.14 -12.03
CA ALA A 254 4.53 -9.17 -12.43
C ALA A 254 3.76 -8.78 -13.71
N ALA A 255 3.34 -7.52 -13.83
CA ALA A 255 2.72 -6.99 -15.06
C ALA A 255 3.67 -7.11 -16.26
N LYS A 256 4.95 -6.77 -16.05
CA LYS A 256 6.00 -6.92 -17.05
C LYS A 256 6.12 -8.37 -17.51
N ALA A 257 6.28 -9.31 -16.59
CA ALA A 257 6.42 -10.73 -16.90
C ALA A 257 5.20 -11.28 -17.65
N SER A 258 3.98 -10.90 -17.24
CA SER A 258 2.75 -11.31 -17.92
C SER A 258 2.65 -10.73 -19.33
N ALA A 259 3.01 -9.44 -19.53
CA ALA A 259 3.03 -8.80 -20.84
C ALA A 259 4.08 -9.44 -21.78
N GLU A 260 5.27 -9.75 -21.28
CA GLU A 260 6.33 -10.43 -22.04
C GLU A 260 5.90 -11.83 -22.47
N ALA A 261 5.20 -12.58 -21.60
CA ALA A 261 4.64 -13.89 -21.93
C ALA A 261 3.55 -13.82 -23.03
N LEU A 262 2.92 -12.64 -23.21
CA LEU A 262 1.96 -12.36 -24.28
C LEU A 262 2.62 -11.80 -25.56
N GLY A 263 3.95 -11.69 -25.58
CA GLY A 263 4.72 -11.26 -26.73
C GLY A 263 4.93 -9.74 -26.85
N TYR A 264 4.64 -8.97 -25.80
CA TYR A 264 4.94 -7.53 -25.78
C TYR A 264 6.40 -7.28 -25.37
N ARG A 265 7.05 -6.34 -26.03
CA ARG A 265 8.27 -5.72 -25.49
C ARG A 265 7.87 -4.76 -24.39
N THR A 266 8.57 -4.72 -23.28
CA THR A 266 8.16 -3.99 -22.09
C THR A 266 9.12 -2.86 -21.75
N LEU A 267 8.56 -1.73 -21.24
CA LEU A 267 9.29 -0.62 -20.67
C LEU A 267 8.60 -0.18 -19.37
N THR A 268 9.25 -0.36 -18.24
CA THR A 268 8.79 0.24 -16.98
C THR A 268 9.36 1.64 -16.87
N LEU A 269 8.48 2.66 -16.93
CA LEU A 269 8.89 4.06 -16.83
C LEU A 269 9.15 4.48 -15.39
N THR A 270 8.27 4.10 -14.47
CA THR A 270 8.37 4.46 -13.05
C THR A 270 7.55 3.50 -12.20
N THR A 271 7.93 3.37 -10.94
CA THR A 271 7.14 2.73 -9.88
C THR A 271 6.82 3.71 -8.74
N THR A 272 6.97 5.00 -9.00
CA THR A 272 6.73 6.08 -8.03
C THR A 272 5.93 7.22 -8.66
N LEU A 273 4.99 6.87 -9.57
CA LEU A 273 4.11 7.85 -10.19
C LEU A 273 3.31 8.59 -9.13
N ASN A 274 3.46 9.91 -9.07
CA ASN A 274 2.77 10.76 -8.11
C ASN A 274 2.48 12.13 -8.75
N CYS A 275 1.38 12.21 -9.46
CA CYS A 275 0.91 13.44 -10.10
C CYS A 275 -0.62 13.42 -10.24
N GLU A 276 -1.23 14.47 -10.79
CA GLU A 276 -2.66 14.47 -11.10
C GLU A 276 -2.99 13.40 -12.15
N ALA A 277 -4.02 12.61 -11.89
CA ALA A 277 -4.43 11.46 -12.73
C ALA A 277 -4.64 11.83 -14.20
N ARG A 278 -5.30 12.98 -14.46
CA ARG A 278 -5.55 13.45 -15.84
C ARG A 278 -4.27 13.80 -16.59
N GLU A 279 -3.27 14.33 -15.90
CA GLU A 279 -1.97 14.67 -16.52
C GLU A 279 -1.18 13.40 -16.87
N ALA A 280 -1.22 12.39 -15.99
CA ALA A 280 -0.65 11.08 -16.31
C ALA A 280 -1.32 10.43 -17.53
N GLY A 281 -2.66 10.49 -17.63
CA GLY A 281 -3.41 10.00 -18.77
C GLY A 281 -3.06 10.71 -20.07
N ALA A 282 -2.97 12.05 -20.05
CA ALA A 282 -2.60 12.86 -21.20
C ALA A 282 -1.16 12.58 -21.67
N MET A 283 -0.23 12.41 -20.73
CA MET A 283 1.17 12.05 -21.01
C MET A 283 1.25 10.67 -21.68
N LEU A 284 0.55 9.65 -21.16
CA LEU A 284 0.55 8.31 -21.75
C LEU A 284 -0.06 8.31 -23.15
N ALA A 285 -1.10 9.10 -23.40
CA ALA A 285 -1.65 9.27 -24.74
C ALA A 285 -0.64 9.89 -25.71
N SER A 286 0.21 10.80 -25.24
CA SER A 286 1.31 11.37 -26.07
C SER A 286 2.36 10.31 -26.39
N VAL A 287 2.73 9.47 -25.42
CA VAL A 287 3.63 8.32 -25.65
C VAL A 287 3.03 7.33 -26.65
N ALA A 288 1.72 7.07 -26.57
CA ALA A 288 1.03 6.20 -27.53
C ALA A 288 1.11 6.72 -28.97
N ARG A 289 0.92 8.02 -29.17
CA ARG A 289 1.07 8.66 -30.50
C ARG A 289 2.50 8.55 -31.01
N GLU A 290 3.51 8.81 -30.16
CA GLU A 290 4.91 8.70 -30.53
C GLU A 290 5.28 7.28 -30.95
N ILE A 291 4.85 6.27 -30.19
CA ILE A 291 5.05 4.86 -30.54
C ILE A 291 4.45 4.56 -31.93
N ARG A 292 3.26 5.07 -32.23
CA ARG A 292 2.59 4.85 -33.51
C ARG A 292 3.28 5.56 -34.69
N GLN A 293 3.85 6.75 -34.46
CA GLN A 293 4.47 7.57 -35.49
C GLN A 293 5.91 7.17 -35.79
N SER A 294 6.71 6.95 -34.74
CA SER A 294 8.16 6.78 -34.86
C SER A 294 8.68 5.43 -34.35
N GLY A 295 7.87 4.66 -33.65
CA GLY A 295 8.33 3.46 -32.96
C GLY A 295 9.15 3.74 -31.71
N GLN A 296 9.17 4.97 -31.23
CA GLN A 296 9.90 5.38 -30.03
C GLN A 296 8.94 5.57 -28.83
N PRO A 297 9.38 5.35 -27.59
CA PRO A 297 10.69 4.79 -27.15
C PRO A 297 10.79 3.29 -27.36
N LEU A 298 9.71 2.61 -27.75
CA LEU A 298 9.65 1.16 -27.91
C LEU A 298 8.65 0.82 -29.02
N GLY A 299 9.10 0.14 -30.08
CA GLY A 299 8.21 -0.22 -31.19
C GLY A 299 7.21 -1.35 -30.86
N ALA A 300 6.04 -1.32 -31.47
CA ALA A 300 4.99 -2.34 -31.31
C ALA A 300 5.44 -3.75 -31.80
N PRO A 301 4.93 -4.83 -31.22
CA PRO A 301 4.04 -4.87 -30.04
C PRO A 301 4.78 -4.52 -28.77
N CYS A 302 4.22 -3.57 -28.00
CA CYS A 302 4.88 -3.12 -26.78
C CYS A 302 3.92 -2.74 -25.65
N ALA A 303 4.45 -2.73 -24.42
CA ALA A 303 3.77 -2.36 -23.20
C ALA A 303 4.61 -1.36 -22.41
N VAL A 304 4.05 -0.21 -22.09
CA VAL A 304 4.65 0.79 -21.20
C VAL A 304 3.96 0.69 -19.85
N ILE A 305 4.75 0.52 -18.77
CA ILE A 305 4.29 0.19 -17.43
C ILE A 305 4.62 1.32 -16.48
N LEU A 306 3.65 1.74 -15.69
CA LEU A 306 3.81 2.70 -14.61
C LEU A 306 3.13 2.15 -13.35
N GLY A 307 3.78 2.36 -12.21
CA GLY A 307 3.20 2.08 -10.91
C GLY A 307 3.29 3.31 -10.03
N GLY A 308 2.37 3.45 -9.10
CA GLY A 308 2.36 4.57 -8.17
C GLY A 308 0.99 4.88 -7.62
N GLU A 309 0.79 6.11 -7.19
CA GLU A 309 -0.49 6.58 -6.67
C GLU A 309 -0.74 8.02 -7.16
N THR A 310 -1.63 8.17 -8.13
CA THR A 310 -2.01 9.49 -8.63
C THR A 310 -3.06 10.14 -7.73
N VAL A 311 -3.26 11.44 -7.90
CA VAL A 311 -4.27 12.22 -7.16
C VAL A 311 -5.32 12.79 -8.08
N VAL A 312 -6.50 13.08 -7.54
CA VAL A 312 -7.59 13.78 -8.24
C VAL A 312 -7.89 15.09 -7.52
N HIS A 313 -7.83 16.19 -8.24
CA HIS A 313 -8.34 17.46 -7.75
C HIS A 313 -9.85 17.54 -8.04
N LEU A 314 -10.66 17.43 -7.00
CA LEU A 314 -12.11 17.49 -7.13
C LEU A 314 -12.55 18.91 -7.53
N ARG A 315 -13.25 19.01 -8.66
CA ARG A 315 -13.80 20.27 -9.22
C ARG A 315 -15.32 20.21 -9.35
N GLY A 316 -15.83 18.99 -9.50
CA GLY A 316 -17.25 18.70 -9.71
C GLY A 316 -17.86 17.86 -8.60
N LYS A 317 -19.04 17.29 -8.89
CA LYS A 317 -19.81 16.45 -7.97
C LYS A 317 -20.01 15.03 -8.49
N GLY A 318 -19.35 14.69 -9.59
CA GLY A 318 -19.43 13.40 -10.23
C GLY A 318 -18.87 12.27 -9.38
N LYS A 319 -18.97 11.05 -9.88
CA LYS A 319 -18.49 9.83 -9.24
C LYS A 319 -17.31 9.24 -10.02
N GLY A 320 -16.23 8.90 -9.33
CA GLY A 320 -15.05 8.29 -9.95
C GLY A 320 -13.92 8.14 -8.95
N GLY A 321 -12.78 7.71 -9.47
CA GLY A 321 -11.51 7.61 -8.76
C GLY A 321 -10.34 7.94 -9.67
N ARG A 322 -9.13 7.93 -9.14
CA ARG A 322 -7.90 8.33 -9.83
C ARG A 322 -7.58 7.45 -11.04
N ASN A 323 -7.79 6.15 -10.93
CA ASN A 323 -7.54 5.19 -12.01
C ASN A 323 -8.54 5.34 -13.15
N GLN A 324 -9.80 5.57 -12.81
CA GLN A 324 -10.86 5.85 -13.78
C GLN A 324 -10.62 7.17 -14.49
N GLU A 325 -10.27 8.24 -13.75
CA GLU A 325 -10.00 9.57 -14.32
C GLU A 325 -8.78 9.55 -15.25
N LEU A 326 -7.70 8.84 -14.87
CA LEU A 326 -6.52 8.67 -15.71
C LEU A 326 -6.89 8.01 -17.06
N ALA A 327 -7.64 6.91 -17.03
CA ALA A 327 -8.07 6.22 -18.24
C ALA A 327 -8.93 7.12 -19.15
N VAL A 328 -9.92 7.80 -18.57
CA VAL A 328 -10.79 8.72 -19.33
C VAL A 328 -10.00 9.89 -19.93
N ALA A 329 -9.03 10.45 -19.19
CA ALA A 329 -8.17 11.53 -19.68
C ALA A 329 -7.30 11.10 -20.86
N ALA A 330 -6.82 9.85 -20.87
CA ALA A 330 -6.05 9.31 -21.98
C ALA A 330 -6.89 9.12 -23.26
N ALA A 331 -8.20 8.89 -23.12
CA ALA A 331 -9.07 8.48 -24.23
C ALA A 331 -9.11 9.47 -25.41
N ALA A 332 -9.15 10.78 -25.12
CA ALA A 332 -9.17 11.79 -26.18
C ALA A 332 -7.87 11.81 -26.99
N GLY A 333 -6.74 11.58 -26.34
CA GLY A 333 -5.43 11.62 -26.98
C GLY A 333 -5.06 10.38 -27.78
N ILE A 334 -5.79 9.27 -27.61
CA ILE A 334 -5.61 8.03 -28.37
C ILE A 334 -6.77 7.78 -29.37
N ASP A 335 -7.68 8.77 -29.54
CA ASP A 335 -8.82 8.63 -30.47
C ASP A 335 -8.34 8.27 -31.89
N GLY A 336 -8.93 7.21 -32.44
CA GLY A 336 -8.57 6.70 -33.77
C GLY A 336 -7.25 5.95 -33.88
N LEU A 337 -6.48 5.81 -32.82
CA LEU A 337 -5.25 5.00 -32.86
C LEU A 337 -5.59 3.48 -32.84
N PRO A 338 -5.31 2.74 -33.92
CA PRO A 338 -5.64 1.33 -33.97
C PRO A 338 -4.81 0.54 -32.98
N ASN A 339 -5.37 -0.57 -32.49
CA ASN A 339 -4.65 -1.50 -31.60
C ASN A 339 -3.88 -0.80 -30.47
N THR A 340 -4.52 0.19 -29.83
CA THR A 340 -3.98 0.97 -28.72
C THR A 340 -4.95 0.92 -27.57
N LEU A 341 -4.44 0.59 -26.36
CA LEU A 341 -5.22 0.45 -25.16
C LEU A 341 -4.46 1.04 -23.98
N ILE A 342 -5.15 1.81 -23.13
CA ILE A 342 -4.62 2.30 -21.86
C ILE A 342 -5.57 1.84 -20.74
N PHE A 343 -5.00 1.32 -19.66
CA PHE A 343 -5.74 1.03 -18.44
C PHE A 343 -5.00 1.53 -17.21
N SER A 344 -5.76 1.77 -16.14
CA SER A 344 -5.24 2.03 -14.80
C SER A 344 -6.13 1.34 -13.77
N VAL A 345 -5.53 0.69 -12.77
CA VAL A 345 -6.23 -0.14 -11.80
C VAL A 345 -5.58 -0.09 -10.42
N GLY A 346 -6.39 0.08 -9.37
CA GLY A 346 -5.97 -0.06 -7.99
C GLY A 346 -5.82 -1.54 -7.60
N SER A 347 -4.72 -1.89 -6.97
CA SER A 347 -4.44 -3.27 -6.56
C SER A 347 -5.41 -3.80 -5.49
N ASP A 348 -6.07 -2.91 -4.74
CA ASP A 348 -7.05 -3.25 -3.69
C ASP A 348 -8.45 -3.60 -4.23
N GLY A 349 -8.67 -3.36 -5.53
CA GLY A 349 -9.94 -3.64 -6.19
C GLY A 349 -10.99 -2.54 -6.03
N THR A 350 -10.58 -1.36 -5.53
CA THR A 350 -11.44 -0.18 -5.39
C THR A 350 -10.78 1.06 -5.96
N ASP A 351 -11.59 2.01 -6.42
CA ASP A 351 -11.10 3.30 -6.94
C ASP A 351 -12.08 4.41 -6.61
N GLY A 352 -11.71 5.23 -5.62
CA GLY A 352 -12.60 6.25 -5.05
C GLY A 352 -13.85 5.62 -4.39
N PRO A 353 -14.98 6.34 -4.34
CA PRO A 353 -16.22 5.84 -3.73
C PRO A 353 -17.02 4.95 -4.70
N THR A 354 -16.35 4.03 -5.41
CA THR A 354 -16.95 3.17 -6.44
C THR A 354 -16.69 1.69 -6.17
N ASP A 355 -17.40 0.81 -6.86
CA ASP A 355 -17.22 -0.65 -6.88
C ASP A 355 -16.26 -1.11 -7.99
N ALA A 356 -15.69 -0.18 -8.73
CA ALA A 356 -14.70 -0.44 -9.77
C ALA A 356 -13.28 -0.29 -9.21
N ALA A 357 -12.35 -1.11 -9.70
CA ALA A 357 -10.93 -1.02 -9.41
C ALA A 357 -10.21 0.02 -10.29
N GLY A 358 -10.81 0.40 -11.42
CA GLY A 358 -10.20 1.34 -12.36
C GLY A 358 -10.93 1.45 -13.68
N GLY A 359 -10.19 1.88 -14.72
CA GLY A 359 -10.73 2.09 -16.06
C GLY A 359 -9.81 1.64 -17.18
N LEU A 360 -10.42 1.32 -18.33
CA LEU A 360 -9.77 0.88 -19.55
C LEU A 360 -10.37 1.62 -20.74
N VAL A 361 -9.52 2.13 -21.62
CA VAL A 361 -9.89 2.81 -22.86
C VAL A 361 -9.07 2.30 -24.04
N THR A 362 -9.70 2.31 -25.21
CA THR A 362 -9.06 1.92 -26.49
C THR A 362 -9.11 3.09 -27.47
N GLY A 363 -8.41 2.99 -28.59
CA GLY A 363 -8.49 3.99 -29.65
C GLY A 363 -9.90 4.23 -30.23
N GLU A 364 -10.86 3.33 -29.97
CA GLU A 364 -12.27 3.47 -30.39
C GLU A 364 -13.17 4.07 -29.31
N PHE A 365 -12.63 4.29 -28.10
CA PHE A 365 -13.44 4.72 -26.94
C PHE A 365 -14.10 6.08 -27.16
N ALA A 366 -13.38 7.06 -27.69
CA ALA A 366 -13.92 8.40 -27.92
C ALA A 366 -15.00 8.40 -29.00
N ALA A 367 -14.88 7.57 -30.04
CA ALA A 367 -15.93 7.36 -31.03
C ALA A 367 -17.21 6.80 -30.39
N ARG A 368 -17.11 5.77 -29.55
CA ARG A 368 -18.24 5.23 -28.77
C ARG A 368 -18.91 6.28 -27.88
N CYS A 369 -18.12 7.16 -27.27
CA CYS A 369 -18.67 8.27 -26.49
C CYS A 369 -19.51 9.20 -27.37
N ARG A 370 -18.99 9.60 -28.54
CA ARG A 370 -19.70 10.45 -29.50
C ARG A 370 -21.03 9.81 -29.97
N GLU A 371 -21.01 8.55 -30.34
CA GLU A 371 -22.21 7.79 -30.75
C GLU A 371 -23.28 7.75 -29.65
N LYS A 372 -22.86 7.68 -28.38
CA LYS A 372 -23.77 7.67 -27.21
C LYS A 372 -24.11 9.09 -26.70
N GLY A 373 -23.66 10.14 -27.39
CA GLY A 373 -23.90 11.55 -26.99
C GLY A 373 -23.20 11.90 -25.65
N LEU A 374 -22.06 11.25 -25.33
CA LEU A 374 -21.28 11.47 -24.13
C LEU A 374 -20.07 12.37 -24.41
N SER A 375 -19.72 13.25 -23.48
CA SER A 375 -18.57 14.16 -23.58
C SER A 375 -17.51 13.81 -22.57
N ILE A 376 -16.32 13.43 -23.05
CA ILE A 376 -15.14 13.17 -22.20
C ILE A 376 -14.76 14.45 -21.44
N GLU A 377 -14.77 15.60 -22.10
CA GLU A 377 -14.41 16.90 -21.49
C GLU A 377 -15.33 17.26 -20.31
N LYS A 378 -16.66 17.17 -20.52
CA LYS A 378 -17.64 17.45 -19.45
C LYS A 378 -17.50 16.45 -18.29
N THR A 379 -17.25 15.20 -18.60
CA THR A 379 -17.02 14.14 -17.62
C THR A 379 -15.82 14.46 -16.73
N LEU A 380 -14.69 14.84 -17.32
CA LEU A 380 -13.48 15.22 -16.57
C LEU A 380 -13.68 16.52 -15.78
N ALA A 381 -14.43 17.49 -16.32
CA ALA A 381 -14.74 18.73 -15.61
C ALA A 381 -15.58 18.50 -14.34
N ASP A 382 -16.44 17.46 -14.33
CA ASP A 382 -17.30 17.09 -13.20
C ASP A 382 -16.74 15.95 -12.34
N ASN A 383 -15.55 15.40 -12.65
CA ASN A 383 -14.96 14.22 -12.01
C ASN A 383 -15.90 12.98 -12.04
N ASP A 384 -16.64 12.78 -13.17
CA ASP A 384 -17.69 11.74 -13.33
C ASP A 384 -17.23 10.53 -14.16
N ALA A 385 -15.97 10.15 -14.05
CA ALA A 385 -15.35 9.08 -14.83
C ALA A 385 -16.09 7.73 -14.71
N TYR A 386 -16.59 7.40 -13.52
CA TYR A 386 -17.33 6.16 -13.27
C TYR A 386 -18.55 6.01 -14.18
N ASN A 387 -19.40 7.02 -14.26
CA ASN A 387 -20.63 6.94 -15.04
C ASN A 387 -20.35 6.87 -16.55
N LEU A 388 -19.30 7.56 -17.03
CA LEU A 388 -18.87 7.47 -18.43
C LEU A 388 -18.39 6.06 -18.76
N LEU A 389 -17.44 5.52 -17.97
CA LEU A 389 -16.87 4.20 -18.17
C LEU A 389 -17.93 3.10 -18.06
N ARG A 390 -18.87 3.20 -17.11
CA ARG A 390 -20.00 2.26 -16.99
C ARG A 390 -20.86 2.21 -18.23
N ARG A 391 -21.14 3.36 -18.86
CA ARG A 391 -21.97 3.46 -20.07
C ARG A 391 -21.24 3.02 -21.34
N THR A 392 -19.92 2.90 -21.29
CA THR A 392 -19.05 2.59 -22.44
C THR A 392 -18.29 1.27 -22.27
N ASP A 393 -18.65 0.47 -21.26
CA ASP A 393 -18.03 -0.82 -20.94
C ASP A 393 -16.50 -0.72 -20.69
N GLY A 394 -16.09 0.41 -20.09
CA GLY A 394 -14.68 0.69 -19.80
C GLY A 394 -14.29 0.50 -18.32
N LEU A 395 -15.21 0.07 -17.44
CA LEU A 395 -14.89 -0.20 -16.05
C LEU A 395 -14.07 -1.50 -15.90
N ILE A 396 -13.08 -1.45 -15.01
CA ILE A 396 -12.39 -2.64 -14.50
C ILE A 396 -13.00 -2.95 -13.12
N VAL A 397 -13.60 -4.12 -12.99
CA VAL A 397 -14.22 -4.59 -11.74
C VAL A 397 -13.58 -5.91 -11.35
N THR A 398 -12.86 -5.93 -10.25
CA THR A 398 -12.20 -7.12 -9.69
C THR A 398 -12.88 -7.63 -8.43
N GLY A 399 -13.67 -6.77 -7.78
CA GLY A 399 -14.06 -6.93 -6.39
C GLY A 399 -12.87 -6.69 -5.43
N PRO A 400 -13.09 -6.71 -4.11
CA PRO A 400 -12.02 -6.57 -3.14
C PRO A 400 -10.97 -7.68 -3.29
N THR A 401 -9.71 -7.33 -3.47
CA THR A 401 -8.62 -8.28 -3.73
C THR A 401 -7.96 -8.79 -2.45
N GLY A 402 -8.08 -8.02 -1.37
CA GLY A 402 -7.44 -8.31 -0.08
C GLY A 402 -5.96 -7.92 0.00
N THR A 403 -5.43 -7.21 -1.03
CA THR A 403 -4.12 -6.56 -1.00
C THR A 403 -4.28 -5.04 -1.21
N ASN A 404 -3.24 -4.27 -0.90
CA ASN A 404 -3.10 -2.88 -1.32
C ASN A 404 -1.61 -2.56 -1.44
N VAL A 405 -1.14 -2.39 -2.67
CA VAL A 405 0.24 -2.03 -3.02
C VAL A 405 0.26 -0.93 -4.09
N CYS A 406 -0.65 0.04 -3.98
CA CYS A 406 -0.86 1.13 -4.95
C CYS A 406 -1.46 0.66 -6.29
N ASP A 407 -1.23 1.45 -7.36
CA ASP A 407 -1.89 1.31 -8.66
C ASP A 407 -0.94 0.81 -9.74
N LEU A 408 -1.50 0.09 -10.71
CA LEU A 408 -0.85 -0.29 -11.96
C LEU A 408 -1.50 0.45 -13.13
N THR A 409 -0.70 1.15 -13.91
CA THR A 409 -1.12 1.80 -15.15
C THR A 409 -0.32 1.26 -16.33
N MET A 410 -0.98 0.93 -17.43
CA MET A 410 -0.30 0.42 -18.62
C MET A 410 -0.87 1.01 -19.91
N LEU A 411 0.04 1.23 -20.85
CA LEU A 411 -0.25 1.45 -22.28
C LEU A 411 0.18 0.19 -23.03
N LEU A 412 -0.74 -0.40 -23.78
CA LEU A 412 -0.48 -1.51 -24.71
C LEU A 412 -0.64 -1.02 -26.15
N VAL A 413 0.28 -1.41 -27.02
CA VAL A 413 0.27 -1.11 -28.46
C VAL A 413 0.64 -2.37 -29.24
N LYS A 414 -0.23 -2.78 -30.19
CA LYS A 414 0.01 -3.92 -31.11
C LYS A 414 0.16 -3.48 -32.55
#